data_b67563f080766e984a60aa647b1b74a0
#
_entry.id   b67563f080766e984a60aa647b1b74a0
#
_cell.length_a   1.000
_cell.length_b   1.000
_cell.length_c   1.000
_cell.angle_alpha   90.00
_cell.angle_beta   90.00
_cell.angle_gamma   90.00
#
_symmetry.space_group_name_H-M   'P 1'
#
loop_
_entity.id
_entity.type
_entity.pdbx_description
1 polymer ?
#
loop_
_entity_poly.entity_id
_entity_poly.type
_entity_poly.pdbx_seq_one_letter_code
_entity_poly.pdbx_strand_id
1 'polypeptide(L)'
;MPTSAPNSINQINQDDINKAVWNACDTFNGVISPDTYKDFILTMLFLKYLSDVYRDEYNKLVEQFGGSGNENPELITAMMSKQRFVLPDGASFWDLYEQRHQPGNGQRIDEALHAIEEANGTKLKNVFQDISYNTDRLGPEKQKNELLRHLLEDFGKDILNLSAERVGSLDVIGNAYEYLIKHFAANAGAKAGEFYTPPEVSNLLATIL
;
A
#
# COMPACT_ATOMS: atom_id res chain seq x y z
N MET A 1 -32.92 11.81 28.62
CA MET A 1 -32.28 10.72 27.85
C MET A 1 -31.01 11.29 27.27
N PRO A 2 -29.83 10.83 27.64
CA PRO A 2 -28.61 11.33 27.02
C PRO A 2 -28.49 10.72 25.62
N THR A 3 -28.40 11.60 24.60
CA THR A 3 -28.06 11.27 23.25
C THR A 3 -26.62 10.74 23.24
N SER A 4 -26.44 9.47 22.89
CA SER A 4 -25.12 8.90 22.61
C SER A 4 -24.48 9.69 21.49
N ALA A 5 -23.33 10.29 21.75
CA ALA A 5 -22.47 10.86 20.73
C ALA A 5 -22.11 9.78 19.68
N PRO A 6 -22.02 10.13 18.40
CA PRO A 6 -21.58 9.19 17.40
C PRO A 6 -20.15 8.74 17.75
N ASN A 7 -19.90 7.42 17.64
CA ASN A 7 -18.58 6.83 17.77
C ASN A 7 -17.57 7.65 16.95
N SER A 8 -16.66 8.32 17.64
CA SER A 8 -15.50 8.92 16.99
C SER A 8 -14.68 7.77 16.42
N ILE A 9 -14.76 7.55 15.11
CA ILE A 9 -13.83 6.71 14.38
C ILE A 9 -12.44 7.25 14.74
N ASN A 10 -11.62 6.44 15.42
CA ASN A 10 -10.26 6.82 15.79
C ASN A 10 -9.49 7.13 14.49
N GLN A 11 -9.35 8.41 14.19
CA GLN A 11 -8.47 8.82 13.09
C GLN A 11 -7.05 8.35 13.42
N ILE A 12 -6.45 7.64 12.48
CA ILE A 12 -5.07 7.16 12.61
C ILE A 12 -4.13 8.37 12.41
N ASN A 13 -3.17 8.50 13.32
CA ASN A 13 -2.13 9.52 13.20
C ASN A 13 -1.10 9.10 12.15
N GLN A 14 -0.63 10.06 11.33
CA GLN A 14 0.42 9.84 10.33
C GLN A 14 1.68 9.22 10.94
N ASP A 15 2.09 9.62 12.14
CA ASP A 15 3.27 9.08 12.81
C ASP A 15 3.12 7.60 13.16
N ASP A 16 1.91 7.15 13.48
CA ASP A 16 1.66 5.75 13.78
C ASP A 16 1.72 4.90 12.51
N ILE A 17 1.22 5.42 11.39
CA ILE A 17 1.36 4.80 10.07
C ILE A 17 2.84 4.71 9.70
N ASN A 18 3.57 5.81 9.82
CA ASN A 18 5.00 5.88 9.51
C ASN A 18 5.80 4.84 10.30
N LYS A 19 5.53 4.72 11.62
CA LYS A 19 6.18 3.71 12.48
C LYS A 19 5.79 2.30 12.07
N ALA A 20 4.52 2.05 11.75
CA ALA A 20 4.06 0.72 11.36
C ALA A 20 4.71 0.27 10.04
N VAL A 21 4.79 1.17 9.05
CA VAL A 21 5.46 0.88 7.78
C VAL A 21 6.98 0.71 7.98
N TRP A 22 7.59 1.51 8.85
CA TRP A 22 8.99 1.32 9.20
C TRP A 22 9.26 -0.02 9.89
N ASN A 23 8.40 -0.45 10.80
CA ASN A 23 8.51 -1.75 11.45
C ASN A 23 8.38 -2.92 10.45
N ALA A 24 7.60 -2.76 9.37
CA ALA A 24 7.53 -3.76 8.31
C ALA A 24 8.87 -3.94 7.57
N CYS A 25 9.76 -2.95 7.61
CA CYS A 25 11.12 -3.06 7.08
C CYS A 25 11.95 -4.12 7.83
N ASP A 26 11.63 -4.38 9.10
CA ASP A 26 12.35 -5.38 9.91
C ASP A 26 12.21 -6.79 9.34
N THR A 27 11.14 -7.06 8.58
CA THR A 27 10.94 -8.32 7.86
C THR A 27 12.11 -8.62 6.90
N PHE A 28 12.73 -7.61 6.34
CA PHE A 28 13.85 -7.76 5.38
C PHE A 28 15.24 -7.65 6.03
N ASN A 29 15.32 -7.27 7.32
CA ASN A 29 16.60 -7.11 8.00
C ASN A 29 17.40 -8.40 7.99
N GLY A 30 18.67 -8.30 7.55
CA GLY A 30 19.57 -9.44 7.44
C GLY A 30 19.35 -10.36 6.23
N VAL A 31 18.32 -10.11 5.41
CA VAL A 31 18.04 -10.84 4.17
C VAL A 31 18.57 -10.09 2.95
N ILE A 32 18.18 -8.83 2.82
CA ILE A 32 18.62 -7.95 1.72
C ILE A 32 18.96 -6.56 2.26
N SER A 33 19.70 -5.78 1.46
CA SER A 33 20.12 -4.42 1.86
C SER A 33 18.96 -3.42 1.86
N PRO A 34 19.02 -2.36 2.69
CA PRO A 34 18.03 -1.29 2.71
C PRO A 34 17.76 -0.65 1.34
N ASP A 35 18.79 -0.49 0.52
CA ASP A 35 18.66 0.05 -0.84
C ASP A 35 17.76 -0.81 -1.74
N THR A 36 17.70 -2.11 -1.45
CA THR A 36 16.89 -3.06 -2.22
C THR A 36 15.49 -3.20 -1.65
N TYR A 37 15.33 -3.35 -0.33
CA TYR A 37 14.01 -3.63 0.22
C TYR A 37 13.07 -2.42 0.28
N LYS A 38 13.60 -1.20 0.19
CA LYS A 38 12.76 0.01 0.13
C LYS A 38 11.69 -0.07 -0.95
N ASP A 39 12.07 -0.57 -2.13
CA ASP A 39 11.16 -0.66 -3.27
C ASP A 39 10.05 -1.70 -3.02
N PHE A 40 10.36 -2.81 -2.35
CA PHE A 40 9.35 -3.79 -1.93
C PHE A 40 8.36 -3.18 -0.92
N ILE A 41 8.86 -2.46 0.08
CA ILE A 41 8.01 -1.81 1.09
C ILE A 41 7.11 -0.74 0.46
N LEU A 42 7.68 0.13 -0.39
CA LEU A 42 6.93 1.20 -1.05
C LEU A 42 5.86 0.66 -1.99
N THR A 43 6.18 -0.40 -2.74
CA THR A 43 5.22 -1.05 -3.63
C THR A 43 4.09 -1.73 -2.84
N MET A 44 4.41 -2.42 -1.74
CA MET A 44 3.41 -3.03 -0.88
C MET A 44 2.50 -1.98 -0.23
N LEU A 45 3.06 -0.85 0.21
CA LEU A 45 2.31 0.28 0.74
C LEU A 45 1.33 0.83 -0.30
N PHE A 46 1.79 0.98 -1.54
CA PHE A 46 0.95 1.46 -2.63
C PHE A 46 -0.18 0.47 -2.97
N LEU A 47 0.13 -0.83 -3.06
CA LEU A 47 -0.86 -1.88 -3.27
C LEU A 47 -1.92 -1.91 -2.16
N LYS A 48 -1.46 -1.79 -0.90
CA LYS A 48 -2.35 -1.74 0.28
C LYS A 48 -3.29 -0.55 0.22
N TYR A 49 -2.76 0.64 -0.10
CA TYR A 49 -3.56 1.85 -0.25
C TYR A 49 -4.60 1.73 -1.37
N LEU A 50 -4.19 1.29 -2.57
CA LEU A 50 -5.13 1.07 -3.66
C LEU A 50 -6.27 0.14 -3.26
N SER A 51 -5.92 -0.95 -2.57
CA SER A 51 -6.88 -1.97 -2.15
C SER A 51 -7.87 -1.46 -1.10
N ASP A 52 -7.39 -0.67 -0.14
CA ASP A 52 -8.25 -0.09 0.90
C ASP A 52 -9.20 0.97 0.33
N VAL A 53 -8.69 1.87 -0.51
CA VAL A 53 -9.51 2.90 -1.17
C VAL A 53 -10.56 2.25 -2.10
N TYR A 54 -10.16 1.24 -2.88
CA TYR A 54 -11.08 0.54 -3.77
C TYR A 54 -12.19 -0.18 -3.00
N ARG A 55 -11.84 -0.84 -1.89
CA ARG A 55 -12.80 -1.53 -1.01
C ARG A 55 -13.76 -0.55 -0.36
N ASP A 56 -13.29 0.62 0.09
CA ASP A 56 -14.15 1.67 0.64
C ASP A 56 -15.18 2.17 -0.36
N GLU A 57 -14.74 2.47 -1.58
CA GLU A 57 -15.65 2.90 -2.64
C GLU A 57 -16.67 1.80 -3.00
N TYR A 58 -16.24 0.55 -3.07
CA TYR A 58 -17.14 -0.58 -3.29
C TYR A 58 -18.19 -0.66 -2.17
N ASN A 59 -17.78 -0.59 -0.91
CA ASN A 59 -18.69 -0.66 0.24
C ASN A 59 -19.71 0.50 0.23
N LYS A 60 -19.27 1.74 -0.06
CA LYS A 60 -20.17 2.89 -0.20
C LYS A 60 -21.24 2.67 -1.30
N LEU A 61 -20.82 2.12 -2.45
CA LEU A 61 -21.74 1.82 -3.52
C LEU A 61 -22.72 0.70 -3.14
N VAL A 62 -22.25 -0.32 -2.43
CA VAL A 62 -23.12 -1.38 -1.89
C VAL A 62 -24.13 -0.81 -0.88
N GLU A 63 -23.72 0.06 0.02
CA GLU A 63 -24.62 0.73 0.96
C GLU A 63 -25.65 1.62 0.24
N GLN A 64 -25.21 2.32 -0.78
CA GLN A 64 -26.08 3.24 -1.53
C GLN A 64 -27.05 2.54 -2.47
N PHE A 65 -26.63 1.45 -3.12
CA PHE A 65 -27.37 0.78 -4.18
C PHE A 65 -27.74 -0.68 -3.87
N GLY A 66 -27.26 -1.25 -2.76
CA GLY A 66 -27.42 -2.65 -2.35
C GLY A 66 -28.51 -2.88 -1.29
N GLY A 67 -29.38 -1.90 -0.99
CA GLY A 67 -30.40 -2.00 0.07
C GLY A 67 -31.54 -2.97 -0.27
N SER A 68 -31.77 -3.94 0.62
CA SER A 68 -32.99 -4.79 0.75
C SER A 68 -33.61 -5.31 -0.54
N GLY A 69 -32.94 -6.21 -1.24
CA GLY A 69 -33.53 -7.00 -2.33
C GLY A 69 -33.43 -6.38 -3.73
N ASN A 70 -32.79 -5.24 -3.89
CA ASN A 70 -32.48 -4.60 -5.16
C ASN A 70 -30.96 -4.42 -5.35
N GLU A 71 -30.19 -5.47 -5.08
CA GLU A 71 -28.79 -5.49 -5.45
C GLU A 71 -28.68 -5.36 -6.97
N ASN A 72 -28.06 -4.26 -7.43
CA ASN A 72 -27.74 -4.10 -8.84
C ASN A 72 -26.22 -4.24 -9.03
N PRO A 73 -25.68 -5.47 -9.06
CA PRO A 73 -24.26 -5.74 -9.16
C PRO A 73 -23.67 -5.19 -10.47
N GLU A 74 -24.44 -5.14 -11.54
CA GLU A 74 -24.00 -4.57 -12.82
C GLU A 74 -23.76 -3.07 -12.70
N LEU A 75 -24.62 -2.33 -11.98
CA LEU A 75 -24.44 -0.90 -11.74
C LEU A 75 -23.21 -0.64 -10.88
N ILE A 76 -23.03 -1.40 -9.80
CA ILE A 76 -21.84 -1.27 -8.91
C ILE A 76 -20.59 -1.53 -9.73
N THR A 77 -20.53 -2.61 -10.51
CA THR A 77 -19.39 -2.93 -11.38
C THR A 77 -19.13 -1.82 -12.40
N ALA A 78 -20.17 -1.28 -13.03
CA ALA A 78 -20.04 -0.18 -13.99
C ALA A 78 -19.55 1.12 -13.33
N MET A 79 -19.90 1.38 -12.07
CA MET A 79 -19.41 2.53 -11.31
C MET A 79 -17.96 2.32 -10.83
N MET A 80 -17.62 1.11 -10.39
CA MET A 80 -16.25 0.76 -10.00
C MET A 80 -15.27 0.85 -11.18
N SER A 81 -15.68 0.51 -12.38
CA SER A 81 -14.84 0.64 -13.58
C SER A 81 -14.49 2.08 -13.96
N LYS A 82 -15.21 3.08 -13.40
CA LYS A 82 -14.96 4.52 -13.60
C LYS A 82 -14.09 5.15 -12.52
N GLN A 83 -13.69 4.36 -11.53
CA GLN A 83 -12.82 4.86 -10.47
C GLN A 83 -11.44 5.30 -11.01
N ARG A 84 -10.74 6.11 -10.23
CA ARG A 84 -9.41 6.59 -10.61
C ARG A 84 -8.46 5.45 -10.94
N PHE A 85 -8.53 4.36 -10.18
CA PHE A 85 -7.81 3.12 -10.43
C PHE A 85 -8.78 1.95 -10.39
N VAL A 86 -8.56 1.00 -11.29
CA VAL A 86 -9.30 -0.26 -11.36
C VAL A 86 -8.47 -1.36 -10.71
N LEU A 87 -9.09 -2.14 -9.87
CA LEU A 87 -8.46 -3.28 -9.22
C LEU A 87 -9.10 -4.56 -9.77
N PRO A 88 -8.36 -5.38 -10.55
CA PRO A 88 -8.88 -6.65 -11.05
C PRO A 88 -9.22 -7.61 -9.91
N ASP A 89 -10.16 -8.51 -10.15
CA ASP A 89 -10.53 -9.57 -9.22
C ASP A 89 -9.30 -10.44 -8.90
N GLY A 90 -9.10 -10.71 -7.62
CA GLY A 90 -7.95 -11.49 -7.14
C GLY A 90 -6.61 -10.75 -7.07
N ALA A 91 -6.57 -9.47 -7.46
CA ALA A 91 -5.35 -8.67 -7.47
C ALA A 91 -5.25 -7.69 -6.28
N SER A 92 -6.22 -7.68 -5.37
CA SER A 92 -6.15 -6.81 -4.21
C SER A 92 -5.14 -7.31 -3.17
N PHE A 93 -4.63 -6.38 -2.34
CA PHE A 93 -3.86 -6.76 -1.16
C PHE A 93 -4.59 -7.81 -0.29
N TRP A 94 -5.91 -7.70 -0.17
CA TRP A 94 -6.70 -8.59 0.67
C TRP A 94 -6.83 -9.98 0.09
N ASP A 95 -6.91 -10.13 -1.23
CA ASP A 95 -6.87 -11.43 -1.90
C ASP A 95 -5.53 -12.14 -1.66
N LEU A 96 -4.42 -11.38 -1.72
CA LEU A 96 -3.09 -11.88 -1.40
C LEU A 96 -2.95 -12.25 0.07
N TYR A 97 -3.51 -11.42 0.96
CA TYR A 97 -3.49 -11.65 2.40
C TYR A 97 -4.22 -12.92 2.80
N GLU A 98 -5.38 -13.19 2.22
CA GLU A 98 -6.14 -14.43 2.45
C GLU A 98 -5.35 -15.67 2.03
N GLN A 99 -4.60 -15.58 0.95
CA GLN A 99 -3.80 -16.67 0.41
C GLN A 99 -2.37 -16.74 0.98
N ARG A 100 -1.98 -15.89 1.93
CA ARG A 100 -0.60 -15.74 2.41
C ARG A 100 0.04 -17.01 2.97
N HIS A 101 -0.74 -17.96 3.43
CA HIS A 101 -0.26 -19.25 3.94
C HIS A 101 -0.03 -20.30 2.84
N GLN A 102 -0.42 -19.98 1.60
CA GLN A 102 -0.18 -20.86 0.45
C GLN A 102 1.24 -20.66 -0.09
N PRO A 103 1.86 -21.70 -0.71
CA PRO A 103 3.13 -21.52 -1.39
C PRO A 103 2.99 -20.59 -2.60
N GLY A 104 4.08 -19.92 -3.01
CA GLY A 104 4.11 -19.07 -4.21
C GLY A 104 3.64 -17.63 -3.98
N ASN A 105 3.79 -17.07 -2.78
CA ASN A 105 3.43 -15.67 -2.49
C ASN A 105 4.11 -14.69 -3.45
N GLY A 106 5.40 -14.90 -3.78
CA GLY A 106 6.13 -14.00 -4.67
C GLY A 106 5.51 -13.93 -6.05
N GLN A 107 5.19 -15.08 -6.64
CA GLN A 107 4.54 -15.16 -7.94
C GLN A 107 3.17 -14.49 -7.93
N ARG A 108 2.33 -14.76 -6.91
CA ARG A 108 0.99 -14.16 -6.83
C ARG A 108 1.04 -12.64 -6.68
N ILE A 109 2.00 -12.12 -5.91
CA ILE A 109 2.17 -10.67 -5.79
C ILE A 109 2.56 -10.06 -7.14
N ASP A 110 3.52 -10.66 -7.85
CA ASP A 110 3.96 -10.18 -9.16
C ASP A 110 2.81 -10.22 -10.18
N GLU A 111 2.02 -11.30 -10.20
CA GLU A 111 0.84 -11.44 -11.07
C GLU A 111 -0.22 -10.36 -10.75
N ALA A 112 -0.48 -10.09 -9.47
CA ALA A 112 -1.42 -9.06 -9.04
C ALA A 112 -0.96 -7.66 -9.46
N LEU A 113 0.32 -7.33 -9.26
CA LEU A 113 0.88 -6.04 -9.67
C LEU A 113 0.82 -5.85 -11.19
N HIS A 114 1.13 -6.90 -11.95
CA HIS A 114 1.04 -6.87 -13.41
C HIS A 114 -0.41 -6.68 -13.88
N ALA A 115 -1.36 -7.40 -13.30
CA ALA A 115 -2.78 -7.23 -13.63
C ALA A 115 -3.29 -5.81 -13.31
N ILE A 116 -2.86 -5.22 -12.19
CA ILE A 116 -3.20 -3.83 -11.83
C ILE A 116 -2.59 -2.86 -12.84
N GLU A 117 -1.34 -3.04 -13.24
CA GLU A 117 -0.69 -2.19 -14.24
C GLU A 117 -1.42 -2.25 -15.58
N GLU A 118 -1.74 -3.46 -16.05
CA GLU A 118 -2.46 -3.68 -17.31
C GLU A 118 -3.86 -3.05 -17.30
N ALA A 119 -4.63 -3.24 -16.22
CA ALA A 119 -5.98 -2.68 -16.07
C ALA A 119 -5.99 -1.14 -16.01
N ASN A 120 -4.89 -0.51 -15.58
CA ASN A 120 -4.78 0.94 -15.44
C ASN A 120 -3.97 1.62 -16.57
N GLY A 121 -3.49 0.86 -17.54
CA GLY A 121 -2.90 1.37 -18.78
C GLY A 121 -1.88 2.50 -18.57
N THR A 122 -2.17 3.67 -19.14
CA THR A 122 -1.24 4.81 -19.10
C THR A 122 -0.98 5.41 -17.72
N LYS A 123 -1.89 5.21 -16.75
CA LYS A 123 -1.76 5.80 -15.40
C LYS A 123 -0.67 5.11 -14.57
N LEU A 124 -0.53 3.79 -14.73
CA LEU A 124 0.42 2.97 -13.98
C LEU A 124 1.44 2.28 -14.88
N LYS A 125 1.59 2.72 -16.14
CA LYS A 125 2.53 2.13 -17.08
C LYS A 125 3.95 2.15 -16.52
N ASN A 126 4.58 0.98 -16.47
CA ASN A 126 5.95 0.77 -16.02
C ASN A 126 6.21 1.13 -14.53
N VAL A 127 5.16 1.22 -13.72
CA VAL A 127 5.33 1.53 -12.28
C VAL A 127 5.95 0.36 -11.53
N PHE A 128 5.67 -0.88 -11.94
CA PHE A 128 6.12 -2.09 -11.26
C PHE A 128 7.16 -2.90 -12.05
N GLN A 129 7.63 -2.41 -13.20
CA GLN A 129 8.48 -3.19 -14.12
C GLN A 129 9.82 -3.66 -13.51
N ASP A 130 10.37 -2.90 -12.57
CA ASP A 130 11.69 -3.18 -11.99
C ASP A 130 11.62 -3.91 -10.65
N ILE A 131 10.40 -4.34 -10.25
CA ILE A 131 10.15 -4.99 -8.97
C ILE A 131 9.61 -6.39 -9.22
N SER A 132 10.25 -7.39 -8.60
CA SER A 132 9.73 -8.76 -8.56
C SER A 132 9.88 -9.34 -7.15
N TYR A 133 8.76 -9.71 -6.56
CA TYR A 133 8.70 -10.42 -5.28
C TYR A 133 9.07 -11.91 -5.44
N ASN A 134 9.09 -12.41 -6.67
CA ASN A 134 9.53 -13.77 -6.96
C ASN A 134 11.04 -13.89 -7.26
N THR A 135 11.80 -12.87 -6.89
CA THR A 135 13.26 -12.83 -7.10
C THR A 135 14.01 -13.78 -6.18
N ASP A 136 15.12 -14.36 -6.66
CA ASP A 136 16.04 -15.16 -5.85
C ASP A 136 16.81 -14.35 -4.80
N ARG A 137 16.80 -13.00 -4.90
CA ARG A 137 17.40 -12.13 -3.88
C ARG A 137 16.74 -12.29 -2.50
N LEU A 138 15.49 -12.72 -2.45
CA LEU A 138 14.77 -13.02 -1.20
C LEU A 138 15.07 -14.40 -0.61
N GLY A 139 15.99 -15.14 -1.24
CA GLY A 139 16.41 -16.46 -0.81
C GLY A 139 15.63 -17.61 -1.48
N PRO A 140 15.86 -18.84 -1.02
CA PRO A 140 15.16 -20.03 -1.50
C PRO A 140 13.64 -19.91 -1.32
N GLU A 141 12.87 -20.63 -2.12
CA GLU A 141 11.41 -20.55 -2.20
C GLU A 141 10.71 -20.61 -0.82
N LYS A 142 11.14 -21.51 0.05
CA LYS A 142 10.57 -21.62 1.40
C LYS A 142 10.81 -20.34 2.22
N GLN A 143 12.02 -19.82 2.21
CA GLN A 143 12.39 -18.59 2.94
C GLN A 143 11.66 -17.38 2.37
N LYS A 144 11.66 -17.24 1.04
CA LYS A 144 10.93 -16.19 0.31
C LYS A 144 9.45 -16.19 0.66
N ASN A 145 8.82 -17.36 0.61
CA ASN A 145 7.40 -17.48 0.92
C ASN A 145 7.07 -17.11 2.38
N GLU A 146 7.93 -17.49 3.32
CA GLU A 146 7.79 -17.13 4.74
C GLU A 146 7.98 -15.63 4.99
N LEU A 147 8.98 -15.04 4.37
CA LEU A 147 9.28 -13.60 4.42
C LEU A 147 8.11 -12.78 3.85
N LEU A 148 7.58 -13.16 2.68
CA LEU A 148 6.46 -12.46 2.07
C LEU A 148 5.15 -12.67 2.83
N ARG A 149 4.96 -13.82 3.49
CA ARG A 149 3.85 -14.02 4.42
C ARG A 149 3.91 -13.04 5.58
N HIS A 150 5.07 -12.87 6.21
CA HIS A 150 5.26 -11.89 7.28
C HIS A 150 5.03 -10.46 6.81
N LEU A 151 5.51 -10.11 5.61
CA LEU A 151 5.25 -8.80 5.01
C LEU A 151 3.74 -8.54 4.85
N LEU A 152 3.00 -9.50 4.31
CA LEU A 152 1.54 -9.39 4.18
C LEU A 152 0.86 -9.28 5.56
N GLU A 153 1.32 -10.02 6.57
CA GLU A 153 0.81 -9.95 7.94
C GLU A 153 1.07 -8.58 8.57
N ASP A 154 2.23 -7.98 8.35
CA ASP A 154 2.57 -6.64 8.85
C ASP A 154 1.68 -5.57 8.23
N PHE A 155 1.49 -5.61 6.91
CA PHE A 155 0.60 -4.68 6.20
C PHE A 155 -0.89 -4.96 6.42
N GLY A 156 -1.26 -6.16 6.86
CA GLY A 156 -2.63 -6.53 7.23
C GLY A 156 -3.08 -6.03 8.60
N LYS A 157 -2.19 -5.47 9.42
CA LYS A 157 -2.53 -4.94 10.73
C LYS A 157 -3.49 -3.75 10.65
N ASP A 158 -4.40 -3.63 11.62
CA ASP A 158 -5.42 -2.57 11.65
C ASP A 158 -4.83 -1.15 11.65
N ILE A 159 -3.63 -0.96 12.22
CA ILE A 159 -2.91 0.31 12.18
C ILE A 159 -2.57 0.78 10.76
N LEU A 160 -2.48 -0.14 9.80
CA LEU A 160 -2.26 0.14 8.37
C LEU A 160 -3.56 0.01 7.56
N ASN A 161 -4.72 0.24 8.18
CA ASN A 161 -5.97 0.43 7.46
C ASN A 161 -5.96 1.86 6.87
N LEU A 162 -5.71 1.95 5.56
CA LEU A 162 -5.55 3.21 4.82
C LEU A 162 -6.86 3.67 4.16
N SER A 163 -8.00 3.24 4.68
CA SER A 163 -9.31 3.67 4.22
C SER A 163 -9.52 5.18 4.40
N ALA A 164 -10.27 5.80 3.52
CA ALA A 164 -10.52 7.24 3.54
C ALA A 164 -11.17 7.71 4.85
N GLU A 165 -12.00 6.86 5.48
CA GLU A 165 -12.62 7.15 6.78
C GLU A 165 -11.60 7.23 7.93
N ARG A 166 -10.52 6.46 7.86
CA ARG A 166 -9.49 6.38 8.88
C ARG A 166 -8.39 7.42 8.70
N VAL A 167 -8.01 7.71 7.47
CA VAL A 167 -6.91 8.64 7.14
C VAL A 167 -7.39 10.05 6.83
N GLY A 168 -8.68 10.26 6.55
CA GLY A 168 -9.25 11.57 6.27
C GLY A 168 -8.66 12.21 5.00
N SER A 169 -8.32 13.49 5.08
CA SER A 169 -7.75 14.26 3.96
C SER A 169 -6.22 14.22 3.88
N LEU A 170 -5.55 13.40 4.71
CA LEU A 170 -4.09 13.32 4.72
C LEU A 170 -3.57 12.65 3.44
N ASP A 171 -2.52 13.20 2.86
CA ASP A 171 -1.73 12.49 1.85
C ASP A 171 -0.85 11.44 2.53
N VAL A 172 -1.52 10.38 3.02
CA VAL A 172 -0.87 9.33 3.80
C VAL A 172 0.23 8.65 3.02
N ILE A 173 0.00 8.42 1.72
CA ILE A 173 0.98 7.75 0.86
C ILE A 173 2.18 8.65 0.62
N GLY A 174 1.97 9.91 0.24
CA GLY A 174 3.06 10.86 0.04
C GLY A 174 3.89 11.04 1.31
N ASN A 175 3.24 11.24 2.45
CA ASN A 175 3.91 11.42 3.74
C ASN A 175 4.68 10.17 4.19
N ALA A 176 4.10 8.98 4.04
CA ALA A 176 4.78 7.73 4.40
C ALA A 176 5.94 7.42 3.45
N TYR A 177 5.78 7.71 2.15
CA TYR A 177 6.85 7.62 1.16
C TYR A 177 8.03 8.52 1.54
N GLU A 178 7.76 9.79 1.80
CA GLU A 178 8.80 10.77 2.20
C GLU A 178 9.50 10.36 3.49
N TYR A 179 8.73 9.90 4.49
CA TYR A 179 9.28 9.38 5.74
C TYR A 179 10.23 8.22 5.51
N LEU A 180 9.85 7.23 4.70
CA LEU A 180 10.69 6.07 4.38
C LEU A 180 11.96 6.48 3.64
N ILE A 181 11.86 7.32 2.61
CA ILE A 181 13.02 7.80 1.85
C ILE A 181 14.00 8.51 2.77
N LYS A 182 13.51 9.38 3.67
CA LYS A 182 14.35 10.06 4.67
C LYS A 182 15.09 9.08 5.57
N HIS A 183 14.41 8.03 6.05
CA HIS A 183 15.03 7.04 6.94
C HIS A 183 16.02 6.14 6.19
N PHE A 184 15.70 5.72 4.97
CA PHE A 184 16.62 4.96 4.14
C PHE A 184 17.87 5.78 3.79
N ALA A 185 17.72 7.07 3.45
CA ALA A 185 18.82 7.97 3.20
C ALA A 185 19.72 8.11 4.44
N ALA A 186 19.15 8.26 5.63
CA ALA A 186 19.92 8.36 6.87
C ALA A 186 20.74 7.09 7.16
N ASN A 187 20.23 5.91 6.79
CA ASN A 187 20.91 4.63 6.98
C ASN A 187 21.90 4.28 5.85
N ALA A 188 21.79 4.92 4.69
CA ALA A 188 22.67 4.67 3.53
C ALA A 188 24.06 5.37 3.65
N GLY A 189 24.33 6.12 4.72
CA GLY A 189 25.62 6.79 4.95
C GLY A 189 25.91 7.91 3.95
N ALA A 190 27.15 8.00 3.44
CA ALA A 190 27.62 9.10 2.58
C ALA A 190 26.84 9.27 1.25
N LYS A 191 26.05 8.30 0.84
CA LYS A 191 25.20 8.36 -0.36
C LYS A 191 23.83 8.97 -0.10
N ALA A 192 23.50 9.32 1.13
CA ALA A 192 22.18 9.82 1.52
C ALA A 192 21.75 11.08 0.74
N GLY A 193 22.67 11.97 0.43
CA GLY A 193 22.40 13.19 -0.33
C GLY A 193 22.03 13.00 -1.80
N GLU A 194 22.23 11.81 -2.35
CA GLU A 194 21.82 11.49 -3.74
C GLU A 194 20.35 11.13 -3.84
N PHE A 195 19.69 10.77 -2.72
CA PHE A 195 18.35 10.20 -2.71
C PHE A 195 17.29 11.10 -2.07
N TYR A 196 17.69 12.09 -1.28
CA TYR A 196 16.75 12.87 -0.50
C TYR A 196 17.19 14.34 -0.36
N THR A 197 16.31 15.27 -0.77
CA THR A 197 16.46 16.70 -0.52
C THR A 197 15.69 17.06 0.76
N PRO A 198 16.35 17.58 1.82
CA PRO A 198 15.64 17.98 3.02
C PRO A 198 14.49 18.97 2.73
N PRO A 199 13.36 18.88 3.44
CA PRO A 199 12.20 19.76 3.21
C PRO A 199 12.56 21.25 3.35
N GLU A 200 13.48 21.58 4.25
CA GLU A 200 13.95 22.94 4.46
C GLU A 200 14.64 23.51 3.22
N VAL A 201 15.42 22.67 2.52
CA VAL A 201 16.09 23.04 1.27
C VAL A 201 15.10 23.17 0.13
N SER A 202 14.17 22.20 0.03
CA SER A 202 13.09 22.22 -0.98
C SER A 202 12.20 23.46 -0.82
N ASN A 203 11.78 23.78 0.40
CA ASN A 203 10.98 24.97 0.72
C ASN A 203 11.75 26.25 0.42
N LEU A 204 13.05 26.31 0.75
CA LEU A 204 13.88 27.44 0.43
C LEU A 204 13.96 27.69 -1.08
N LEU A 205 14.21 26.63 -1.86
CA LEU A 205 14.26 26.72 -3.33
C LEU A 205 12.92 27.16 -3.91
N ALA A 206 11.81 26.62 -3.42
CA ALA A 206 10.46 27.00 -3.87
C ALA A 206 10.07 28.45 -3.50
N THR A 207 10.71 29.02 -2.47
CA THR A 207 10.45 30.42 -2.05
C THR A 207 11.28 31.42 -2.85
N ILE A 208 12.44 31.01 -3.40
CA ILE A 208 13.35 31.86 -4.17
C ILE A 208 12.94 31.92 -5.65
N LEU A 209 12.25 30.89 -6.17
CA LEU A 209 11.73 30.80 -7.53
C LEU A 209 10.37 31.50 -7.68
#